data_f1d5620838c8aab74997be54a45e1828
#
_entry.id   f1d5620838c8aab74997be54a45e1828
#
_cell.length_a   1.000
_cell.length_b   1.000
_cell.length_c   1.000
_cell.angle_alpha   90.00
_cell.angle_beta   90.00
_cell.angle_gamma   90.00
#
_symmetry.space_group_name_H-M   'P 1'
#
loop_
_entity.id
_entity.type
_entity.pdbx_description
1 polymer ?
#
loop_
_entity_poly.entity_id
_entity_poly.type
_entity_poly.pdbx_seq_one_letter_code
_entity_poly.pdbx_strand_id
1 'polypeptide(L)'
;MNNKGKLWEIEAAKFLRKKKYKLLASNFSSRFGEIDLIVQNKKYICFVEVKQRDESSIALPREFVDAYKQQRIIKTAEYYLAYNHTDLQPRFDVVEVYTKDNKIKLIKHLENAF
;
A
#
# COMPACT_ATOMS: atom_id res chain seq x y z
N MET A 1 1.50 19.37 -12.85
CA MET A 1 0.90 18.24 -12.11
C MET A 1 1.93 17.68 -11.12
N ASN A 2 1.54 17.49 -9.89
CA ASN A 2 2.42 16.98 -8.85
C ASN A 2 2.45 15.45 -8.86
N ASN A 3 3.61 14.84 -9.19
CA ASN A 3 3.76 13.39 -9.27
C ASN A 3 4.45 12.79 -8.04
N LYS A 4 4.54 13.55 -6.94
CA LYS A 4 5.23 13.06 -5.72
C LYS A 4 4.57 11.81 -5.15
N GLY A 5 3.24 11.73 -5.15
CA GLY A 5 2.53 10.54 -4.68
C GLY A 5 2.93 9.29 -5.44
N LYS A 6 3.03 9.40 -6.77
CA LYS A 6 3.46 8.27 -7.62
C LYS A 6 4.92 7.89 -7.38
N LEU A 7 5.77 8.87 -7.11
CA LEU A 7 7.17 8.59 -6.79
C LEU A 7 7.28 7.72 -5.55
N TRP A 8 6.52 8.05 -4.50
CA TRP A 8 6.56 7.27 -3.26
C TRP A 8 5.96 5.87 -3.45
N GLU A 9 4.95 5.73 -4.31
CA GLU A 9 4.41 4.43 -4.67
C GLU A 9 5.43 3.57 -5.41
N ILE A 10 6.18 4.16 -6.35
CA ILE A 10 7.26 3.46 -7.06
C ILE A 10 8.33 2.98 -6.08
N GLU A 11 8.73 3.83 -5.14
CA GLU A 11 9.74 3.48 -4.14
C GLU A 11 9.23 2.40 -3.18
N ALA A 12 7.95 2.47 -2.79
CA ALA A 12 7.32 1.43 -1.99
C ALA A 12 7.29 0.09 -2.74
N ALA A 13 6.98 0.10 -4.03
CA ALA A 13 6.98 -1.10 -4.86
C ALA A 13 8.38 -1.72 -4.94
N LYS A 14 9.42 -0.90 -5.12
CA LYS A 14 10.81 -1.37 -5.13
C LYS A 14 11.19 -2.03 -3.80
N PHE A 15 10.78 -1.39 -2.69
CA PHE A 15 11.03 -1.91 -1.36
C PHE A 15 10.37 -3.28 -1.17
N LEU A 16 9.12 -3.43 -1.58
CA LEU A 16 8.40 -4.70 -1.47
C LEU A 16 8.99 -5.77 -2.38
N ARG A 17 9.46 -5.40 -3.56
CA ARG A 17 10.11 -6.34 -4.48
C ARG A 17 11.38 -6.93 -3.84
N LYS A 18 12.17 -6.12 -3.14
CA LYS A 18 13.34 -6.60 -2.42
C LYS A 18 12.96 -7.58 -1.31
N LYS A 19 11.75 -7.48 -0.77
CA LYS A 19 11.20 -8.41 0.22
C LYS A 19 10.54 -9.63 -0.42
N LYS A 20 10.75 -9.86 -1.72
CA LYS A 20 10.24 -11.01 -2.47
C LYS A 20 8.76 -10.95 -2.80
N TYR A 21 8.17 -9.74 -2.79
CA TYR A 21 6.82 -9.55 -3.31
C TYR A 21 6.88 -9.27 -4.81
N LYS A 22 5.90 -9.80 -5.54
CA LYS A 22 5.70 -9.52 -6.95
C LYS A 22 4.60 -8.47 -7.10
N LEU A 23 4.86 -7.42 -7.87
CA LEU A 23 3.86 -6.39 -8.16
C LEU A 23 2.86 -6.93 -9.19
N LEU A 24 1.56 -6.89 -8.86
CA LEU A 24 0.48 -7.30 -9.74
C LEU A 24 -0.21 -6.11 -10.38
N ALA A 25 -0.39 -5.01 -9.63
CA ALA A 25 -1.05 -3.82 -10.14
C ALA A 25 -0.64 -2.61 -9.30
N SER A 26 -0.70 -1.43 -9.92
CA SER A 26 -0.54 -0.16 -9.21
C SER A 26 -1.71 0.75 -9.58
N ASN A 27 -2.18 1.54 -8.59
CA ASN A 27 -3.29 2.48 -8.78
C ASN A 27 -4.53 1.80 -9.36
N PHE A 28 -4.88 0.64 -8.80
CA PHE A 28 -6.06 -0.09 -9.21
C PHE A 28 -7.31 0.63 -8.72
N SER A 29 -8.18 1.02 -9.64
CA SER A 29 -9.40 1.80 -9.34
C SER A 29 -10.66 1.03 -9.62
N SER A 30 -11.69 1.24 -8.80
CA SER A 30 -13.05 0.79 -9.03
C SER A 30 -14.00 1.93 -8.65
N ARG A 31 -15.30 1.71 -8.85
CA ARG A 31 -16.29 2.68 -8.38
C ARG A 31 -16.29 2.84 -6.85
N PHE A 32 -15.71 1.90 -6.13
CA PHE A 32 -15.66 1.93 -4.66
C PHE A 32 -14.47 2.70 -4.12
N GLY A 33 -13.40 2.84 -4.90
CA GLY A 33 -12.18 3.50 -4.46
C GLY A 33 -10.95 3.03 -5.23
N GLU A 34 -9.79 3.26 -4.65
CA GLU A 34 -8.50 2.98 -5.27
C GLU A 34 -7.58 2.26 -4.28
N ILE A 35 -6.73 1.38 -4.82
CA ILE A 35 -5.68 0.70 -4.06
C ILE A 35 -4.34 1.07 -4.70
N ASP A 36 -3.41 1.56 -3.89
CA ASP A 36 -2.13 2.06 -4.40
C ASP A 36 -1.29 0.95 -5.04
N LEU A 37 -1.12 -0.16 -4.35
CA LEU A 37 -0.36 -1.30 -4.87
C LEU A 37 -1.07 -2.60 -4.52
N ILE A 38 -1.00 -3.56 -5.46
CA ILE A 38 -1.40 -4.95 -5.21
C ILE A 38 -0.18 -5.80 -5.48
N VAL A 39 0.26 -6.54 -4.45
CA VAL A 39 1.46 -7.38 -4.52
C VAL A 39 1.15 -8.77 -3.98
N GLN A 40 2.00 -9.73 -4.31
CA GLN A 40 1.85 -11.09 -3.77
C GLN A 40 3.20 -11.72 -3.45
N ASN A 41 3.18 -12.61 -2.48
CA ASN A 41 4.30 -13.53 -2.23
C ASN A 41 3.76 -14.96 -2.29
N LYS A 42 4.47 -15.93 -1.68
CA LYS A 42 4.04 -17.34 -1.76
C LYS A 42 2.78 -17.63 -0.95
N LYS A 43 2.43 -16.79 0.03
CA LYS A 43 1.32 -17.03 0.97
C LYS A 43 0.18 -16.03 0.83
N TYR A 44 0.49 -14.79 0.48
CA TYR A 44 -0.47 -13.68 0.58
C TYR A 44 -0.59 -12.91 -0.72
N ILE A 45 -1.82 -12.45 -0.98
CA ILE A 45 -2.05 -11.33 -1.89
C ILE A 45 -2.34 -10.11 -1.02
N CYS A 46 -1.55 -9.05 -1.20
CA CYS A 46 -1.57 -7.89 -0.31
C CYS A 46 -2.07 -6.66 -1.04
N PHE A 47 -3.06 -6.01 -0.44
CA PHE A 47 -3.62 -4.75 -0.91
C PHE A 47 -3.01 -3.66 -0.05
N VAL A 48 -2.18 -2.80 -0.67
CA VAL A 48 -1.26 -1.93 0.04
C VAL A 48 -1.64 -0.46 -0.15
N GLU A 49 -1.78 0.24 0.97
CA GLU A 49 -1.90 1.69 1.02
C GLU A 49 -0.52 2.28 1.28
N VAL A 50 -0.10 3.22 0.44
CA VAL A 50 1.19 3.90 0.59
C VAL A 50 0.94 5.27 1.20
N LYS A 51 1.60 5.54 2.34
CA LYS A 51 1.51 6.82 3.04
C LYS A 51 2.87 7.48 3.08
N GLN A 52 2.95 8.70 2.55
CA GLN A 52 4.15 9.53 2.71
C GLN A 52 4.00 10.34 4.00
N ARG A 53 5.06 10.37 4.81
CA ARG A 53 5.10 11.11 6.07
C ARG A 53 6.40 11.88 6.17
N ASP A 54 6.38 12.99 6.91
CA ASP A 54 7.61 13.73 7.18
C ASP A 54 8.48 12.98 8.18
N GLU A 55 9.80 13.10 8.04
CA GLU A 55 10.77 12.47 8.95
C GLU A 55 10.49 12.81 10.42
N SER A 56 10.06 14.05 10.69
CA SER A 56 9.77 14.49 12.06
C SER A 56 8.66 13.70 12.73
N SER A 57 7.84 12.97 11.97
CA SER A 57 6.73 12.19 12.52
C SER A 57 7.09 10.73 12.84
N ILE A 58 8.35 10.32 12.66
CA ILE A 58 8.77 8.92 12.90
C ILE A 58 8.44 8.48 14.33
N ALA A 59 8.67 9.36 15.30
CA ALA A 59 8.45 9.06 16.72
C ALA A 59 7.03 9.37 17.19
N LEU A 60 6.17 9.91 16.35
CA LEU A 60 4.79 10.25 16.70
C LEU A 60 3.88 9.02 16.65
N PRO A 61 2.77 9.06 17.39
CA PRO A 61 1.77 7.99 17.27
C PRO A 61 1.33 7.80 15.82
N ARG A 62 1.20 6.53 15.42
CA ARG A 62 0.80 6.18 14.05
C ARG A 62 -0.64 6.59 13.81
N GLU A 63 -0.87 7.19 12.63
CA GLU A 63 -2.22 7.41 12.14
C GLU A 63 -2.73 6.13 11.49
N PHE A 64 -3.91 5.69 11.89
CA PHE A 64 -4.54 4.52 11.29
C PHE A 64 -5.41 4.93 10.11
N VAL A 65 -5.57 4.00 9.15
CA VAL A 65 -6.56 4.16 8.09
C VAL A 65 -7.94 4.15 8.75
N ASP A 66 -8.76 5.18 8.50
CA ASP A 66 -10.08 5.26 9.14
C ASP A 66 -11.04 4.19 8.59
N ALA A 67 -12.11 3.93 9.33
CA ALA A 67 -13.05 2.86 9.01
C ALA A 67 -13.71 3.03 7.64
N TYR A 68 -14.02 4.26 7.25
CA TYR A 68 -14.64 4.56 5.96
C TYR A 68 -13.68 4.20 4.82
N LYS A 69 -12.42 4.61 4.92
CA LYS A 69 -11.42 4.30 3.92
C LYS A 69 -11.11 2.80 3.87
N GLN A 70 -11.06 2.13 5.03
CA GLN A 70 -10.89 0.69 5.10
C GLN A 70 -11.98 -0.03 4.29
N GLN A 71 -13.24 0.36 4.47
CA GLN A 71 -14.35 -0.26 3.76
C GLN A 71 -14.23 -0.08 2.25
N ARG A 72 -13.81 1.10 1.81
CA ARG A 72 -13.60 1.37 0.38
C ARG A 72 -12.49 0.51 -0.20
N ILE A 73 -11.40 0.34 0.53
CA ILE A 73 -10.29 -0.52 0.12
C ILE A 73 -10.73 -1.97 0.06
N ILE A 74 -11.45 -2.44 1.08
CA ILE A 74 -11.95 -3.82 1.13
C ILE A 74 -12.87 -4.11 -0.05
N LYS A 75 -13.80 -3.21 -0.36
CA LYS A 75 -14.71 -3.37 -1.50
C LYS A 75 -13.96 -3.38 -2.83
N THR A 76 -12.95 -2.53 -2.96
CA THR A 76 -12.11 -2.49 -4.17
C THR A 76 -11.31 -3.78 -4.31
N ALA A 77 -10.79 -4.31 -3.20
CA ALA A 77 -10.09 -5.58 -3.20
C ALA A 77 -11.01 -6.75 -3.58
N GLU A 78 -12.24 -6.77 -3.08
CA GLU A 78 -13.22 -7.77 -3.46
C GLU A 78 -13.51 -7.71 -4.96
N TYR A 79 -13.64 -6.50 -5.51
CA TYR A 79 -13.82 -6.31 -6.94
C TYR A 79 -12.64 -6.87 -7.73
N TYR A 80 -11.40 -6.58 -7.30
CA TYR A 80 -10.20 -7.12 -7.94
C TYR A 80 -10.21 -8.65 -7.92
N LEU A 81 -10.50 -9.24 -6.78
CA LEU A 81 -10.49 -10.70 -6.60
C LEU A 81 -11.59 -11.40 -7.38
N ALA A 82 -12.71 -10.72 -7.66
CA ALA A 82 -13.79 -11.28 -8.47
C ALA A 82 -13.34 -11.54 -9.92
N TYR A 83 -12.38 -10.74 -10.42
CA TYR A 83 -11.88 -10.86 -11.79
C TYR A 83 -10.46 -11.45 -11.86
N ASN A 84 -9.81 -11.65 -10.73
CA ASN A 84 -8.44 -12.15 -10.66
C ASN A 84 -8.37 -13.20 -9.56
N HIS A 85 -8.83 -14.41 -9.89
CA HIS A 85 -8.90 -15.50 -8.92
C HIS A 85 -7.50 -15.88 -8.41
N THR A 86 -7.40 -16.12 -7.10
CA THR A 86 -6.19 -16.62 -6.47
C THR A 86 -6.55 -17.44 -5.24
N ASP A 87 -5.71 -18.42 -4.91
CA ASP A 87 -5.85 -19.20 -3.68
C ASP A 87 -5.04 -18.60 -2.52
N LEU A 88 -4.33 -17.49 -2.77
CA LEU A 88 -3.55 -16.83 -1.73
C LEU A 88 -4.47 -16.14 -0.72
N GLN A 89 -3.99 -16.07 0.53
CA GLN A 89 -4.71 -15.37 1.59
C GLN A 89 -4.65 -13.86 1.37
N PRO A 90 -5.80 -13.17 1.30
CA PRO A 90 -5.79 -11.69 1.22
C PRO A 90 -5.28 -11.07 2.52
N ARG A 91 -4.53 -9.98 2.37
CA ARG A 91 -3.99 -9.23 3.51
C ARG A 91 -3.96 -7.74 3.15
N PHE A 92 -4.25 -6.88 4.12
CA PHE A 92 -4.28 -5.43 3.94
C PHE A 92 -3.11 -4.81 4.68
N ASP A 93 -2.21 -4.19 3.92
CA ASP A 93 -0.96 -3.64 4.44
C ASP A 93 -0.88 -2.13 4.24
N VAL A 94 -0.04 -1.48 5.04
CA VAL A 94 0.33 -0.08 4.85
C VAL A 94 1.84 -0.01 4.71
N VAL A 95 2.32 0.77 3.75
CA VAL A 95 3.74 1.12 3.64
C VAL A 95 3.87 2.61 3.89
N GLU A 96 4.61 2.97 4.93
CA GLU A 96 4.90 4.34 5.30
C GLU A 96 6.26 4.74 4.76
N VAL A 97 6.30 5.81 3.96
CA VAL A 97 7.53 6.35 3.38
C VAL A 97 7.82 7.67 4.08
N TYR A 98 8.86 7.69 4.93
CA TYR A 98 9.26 8.87 5.69
C TYR A 98 10.30 9.64 4.89
N THR A 99 10.04 10.94 4.68
CA THR A 99 10.88 11.78 3.83
C THR A 99 11.30 13.06 4.53
N LYS A 100 12.40 13.64 4.05
CA LYS A 100 12.83 15.00 4.39
C LYS A 100 13.52 15.58 3.16
N ASP A 101 13.15 16.81 2.78
CA ASP A 101 13.71 17.48 1.61
C ASP A 101 13.63 16.62 0.35
N ASN A 102 12.49 15.96 0.16
CA ASN A 102 12.21 15.05 -0.97
C ASN A 102 13.13 13.83 -1.04
N LYS A 103 13.77 13.48 0.08
CA LYS A 103 14.60 12.27 0.17
C LYS A 103 13.99 11.30 1.16
N ILE A 104 14.02 10.01 0.82
CA ILE A 104 13.53 8.96 1.70
C ILE A 104 14.53 8.73 2.83
N LYS A 105 14.03 8.78 4.07
CA LYS A 105 14.81 8.52 5.27
C LYS A 105 14.53 7.16 5.88
N LEU A 106 13.30 6.65 5.72
CA LEU A 106 12.89 5.40 6.32
C LEU A 106 11.65 4.90 5.58
N ILE A 107 11.55 3.59 5.37
CA ILE A 107 10.33 2.95 4.90
C ILE A 107 9.92 1.90 5.94
N LYS A 108 8.67 1.95 6.38
CA LYS A 108 8.10 0.95 7.29
C LYS A 108 6.98 0.20 6.57
N HIS A 109 7.01 -1.12 6.68
CA HIS A 109 5.96 -1.98 6.15
C HIS A 109 5.15 -2.55 7.30
N LEU A 110 3.87 -2.21 7.33
CA LEU A 110 2.93 -2.63 8.36
C LEU A 110 2.06 -3.72 7.77
N GLU A 111 2.38 -4.96 8.09
CA GLU A 111 1.62 -6.10 7.62
C GLU A 111 0.32 -6.22 8.40
N ASN A 112 -0.75 -6.61 7.70
CA ASN A 112 -2.05 -6.85 8.31
C ASN A 112 -2.52 -5.65 9.12
N ALA A 113 -2.46 -4.47 8.51
CA ALA A 113 -2.69 -3.19 9.20
C ALA A 113 -4.16 -2.92 9.53
N PHE A 114 -5.09 -3.61 8.83
CA PHE A 114 -6.53 -3.51 9.11
C PHE A 114 -7.30 -4.69 8.56
#